data_24575724e53cb43fbb79b57bddb4faae
#
_entry.id   24575724e53cb43fbb79b57bddb4faae
#
_cell.length_a   1.000
_cell.length_b   1.000
_cell.length_c   1.000
_cell.angle_alpha   90.00
_cell.angle_beta   90.00
_cell.angle_gamma   90.00
#
_symmetry.space_group_name_H-M   'P 1'
#
loop_
_entity.id
_entity.type
_entity.pdbx_description
1 polymer ?
#
loop_
_entity_poly.entity_id
_entity_poly.type
_entity_poly.pdbx_seq_one_letter_code
_entity_poly.pdbx_strand_id
1 'polypeptide(L)'
;MLGGGTGPAHGTLATTCTPGPWHIQRMIQASDAFPMNLGFAGKGNSSLPEGLKEQIMAGACALKLHEDWGTTPGAIDNCLSIADKFDIQVMIHTDTLNESGFVENTLKAINKRIIHAFHTEGAGGGHAPDIIKVCGEENIIPSSTNPTRPYTVNTIEEHLDMLMVCHHLDKSIPEDVAFAESRIRKETIAAEDVLHDMGAFSIIASDSQAMGRVGEVIIRTWQTAHKMKVQRGKLPEEQGDNDNFRVKRYIAKYTINPAITHGISKYIGSVEEKKRGDLVLWDPAFFGVKPEMVLIGGSIACAQMGDPNASIPTPQPVYTRPMFGSFGKSLEKSSVIFTSELSLDCLLYTSPSPRD
;
A
#
# COMPACT_ATOMS: atom_id res chain seq x y z
N MET A 1 -2.11 1.40 -7.91
CA MET A 1 -1.60 1.88 -6.62
C MET A 1 -2.72 2.58 -5.87
N LEU A 2 -2.84 2.37 -4.56
CA LEU A 2 -3.84 3.05 -3.73
C LEU A 2 -3.14 3.76 -2.58
N GLY A 3 -3.48 5.02 -2.33
CA GLY A 3 -2.85 5.85 -1.31
C GLY A 3 -3.27 7.31 -1.40
N GLY A 4 -2.37 8.19 -1.07
CA GLY A 4 -2.55 9.63 -1.09
C GLY A 4 -1.26 10.33 -0.71
N GLY A 5 -1.32 11.50 -0.13
CA GLY A 5 -0.14 12.20 0.39
C GLY A 5 -0.02 13.64 -0.05
N THR A 6 -1.09 14.21 -0.55
CA THR A 6 -1.19 15.64 -0.84
C THR A 6 -2.28 16.25 0.02
N GLY A 7 -1.96 17.35 0.67
CA GLY A 7 -2.91 18.04 1.52
C GLY A 7 -2.38 19.37 2.04
N PRO A 8 -3.19 20.10 2.83
CA PRO A 8 -2.89 21.47 3.26
C PRO A 8 -1.79 21.56 4.33
N ALA A 9 -1.45 20.46 5.00
CA ALA A 9 -0.47 20.43 6.07
C ALA A 9 0.73 19.57 5.68
N HIS A 10 1.91 19.90 6.21
CA HIS A 10 3.15 19.17 5.91
C HIS A 10 3.06 17.68 6.27
N GLY A 11 2.49 17.33 7.41
CA GLY A 11 2.30 15.96 7.87
C GLY A 11 1.44 15.07 6.95
N THR A 12 0.66 15.65 6.03
CA THR A 12 -0.15 14.86 5.08
C THR A 12 0.68 13.97 4.16
N LEU A 13 1.92 14.32 3.91
CA LEU A 13 2.83 13.54 3.07
C LEU A 13 3.10 12.16 3.68
N ALA A 14 3.33 12.10 4.99
CA ALA A 14 3.63 10.86 5.70
C ALA A 14 2.38 10.01 6.02
N THR A 15 1.19 10.61 6.03
CA THR A 15 -0.04 9.90 6.43
C THR A 15 -0.66 9.02 5.35
N THR A 16 -0.14 9.06 4.13
CA THR A 16 -0.64 8.30 2.96
C THR A 16 -2.13 8.53 2.66
N CYS A 17 -2.65 9.71 2.94
CA CYS A 17 -4.01 10.12 2.59
C CYS A 17 -4.03 11.51 1.95
N THR A 18 -5.12 11.80 1.24
CA THR A 18 -5.37 13.10 0.61
C THR A 18 -6.61 13.72 1.28
N PRO A 19 -6.43 14.62 2.26
CA PRO A 19 -7.55 15.13 3.06
C PRO A 19 -8.31 16.23 2.35
N GLY A 20 -9.62 16.08 2.34
CA GLY A 20 -10.57 17.06 1.87
C GLY A 20 -10.91 16.98 0.37
N PRO A 21 -12.15 17.37 0.01
CA PRO A 21 -12.70 17.20 -1.32
C PRO A 21 -11.85 17.85 -2.42
N TRP A 22 -11.40 19.09 -2.19
CA TRP A 22 -10.61 19.82 -3.18
C TRP A 22 -9.30 19.12 -3.53
N HIS A 23 -8.55 18.63 -2.52
CA HIS A 23 -7.28 17.95 -2.74
C HIS A 23 -7.46 16.60 -3.44
N ILE A 24 -8.52 15.84 -3.10
CA ILE A 24 -8.85 14.59 -3.77
C ILE A 24 -9.10 14.82 -5.26
N GLN A 25 -9.92 15.83 -5.58
CA GLN A 25 -10.20 16.18 -6.98
C GLN A 25 -8.93 16.61 -7.74
N ARG A 26 -8.05 17.41 -7.10
CA ARG A 26 -6.77 17.80 -7.72
C ARG A 26 -5.85 16.59 -7.94
N MET A 27 -5.81 15.65 -7.02
CA MET A 27 -5.03 14.40 -7.19
C MET A 27 -5.58 13.55 -8.33
N ILE A 28 -6.90 13.42 -8.45
CA ILE A 28 -7.54 12.72 -9.56
C ILE A 28 -7.14 13.37 -10.90
N GLN A 29 -7.23 14.69 -11.00
CA GLN A 29 -6.82 15.43 -12.22
C GLN A 29 -5.33 15.27 -12.52
N ALA A 30 -4.48 15.36 -11.51
CA ALA A 30 -3.03 15.20 -11.70
C ALA A 30 -2.65 13.78 -12.17
N SER A 31 -3.48 12.79 -11.88
CA SER A 31 -3.23 11.38 -12.24
C SER A 31 -3.59 11.03 -13.69
N ASP A 32 -4.29 11.88 -14.40
CA ASP A 32 -4.68 11.66 -15.80
C ASP A 32 -3.48 11.40 -16.75
N ALA A 33 -2.30 11.92 -16.40
CA ALA A 33 -1.08 11.75 -17.17
C ALA A 33 -0.31 10.45 -16.89
N PHE A 34 -0.73 9.66 -15.91
CA PHE A 34 0.00 8.45 -15.52
C PHE A 34 -0.59 7.18 -16.14
N PRO A 35 0.23 6.39 -16.86
CA PRO A 35 -0.19 5.09 -17.38
C PRO A 35 -0.20 4.05 -16.26
N MET A 36 -1.07 4.22 -15.28
CA MET A 36 -1.24 3.31 -14.15
C MET A 36 -2.63 3.46 -13.51
N ASN A 37 -3.10 2.39 -12.90
CA ASN A 37 -4.35 2.44 -12.14
C ASN A 37 -4.12 3.02 -10.76
N LEU A 38 -4.94 3.98 -10.36
CA LEU A 38 -4.80 4.73 -9.12
C LEU A 38 -6.10 4.75 -8.33
N GLY A 39 -5.98 4.88 -7.01
CA GLY A 39 -7.06 5.17 -6.10
C GLY A 39 -6.57 6.07 -4.97
N PHE A 40 -7.39 7.01 -4.54
CA PHE A 40 -7.01 7.97 -3.51
C PHE A 40 -7.78 7.74 -2.22
N ALA A 41 -7.04 7.72 -1.11
CA ALA A 41 -7.59 7.62 0.23
C ALA A 41 -7.84 9.01 0.82
N GLY A 42 -9.03 9.24 1.32
CA GLY A 42 -9.36 10.42 2.12
C GLY A 42 -8.88 10.26 3.57
N LYS A 43 -8.88 11.37 4.32
CA LYS A 43 -8.58 11.39 5.74
C LYS A 43 -9.72 10.76 6.54
N GLY A 44 -9.45 9.67 7.26
CA GLY A 44 -10.45 8.96 8.07
C GLY A 44 -10.74 9.60 9.43
N ASN A 45 -9.80 10.39 9.97
CA ASN A 45 -9.95 11.05 11.24
C ASN A 45 -10.91 12.25 11.12
N SER A 46 -12.12 12.07 11.63
CA SER A 46 -13.14 13.12 11.67
C SER A 46 -14.03 12.91 12.88
N SER A 47 -14.40 14.00 13.54
CA SER A 47 -15.36 13.99 14.64
C SER A 47 -16.80 13.79 14.18
N LEU A 48 -17.09 14.17 12.94
CA LEU A 48 -18.44 14.14 12.35
C LEU A 48 -18.44 13.35 11.03
N PRO A 49 -19.51 12.65 10.72
CA PRO A 49 -19.64 11.84 9.52
C PRO A 49 -19.67 12.62 8.21
N GLU A 50 -20.12 13.89 8.25
CA GLU A 50 -20.30 14.72 7.05
C GLU A 50 -18.97 14.92 6.30
N GLY A 51 -17.89 15.24 7.02
CA GLY A 51 -16.58 15.45 6.41
C GLY A 51 -15.99 14.20 5.76
N LEU A 52 -16.34 13.01 6.25
CA LEU A 52 -15.98 11.75 5.62
C LEU A 52 -16.78 11.52 4.35
N LYS A 53 -18.09 11.73 4.42
CA LYS A 53 -18.99 11.62 3.26
C LYS A 53 -18.58 12.54 2.12
N GLU A 54 -18.24 13.80 2.42
CA GLU A 54 -17.78 14.77 1.42
C GLU A 54 -16.53 14.30 0.66
N GLN A 55 -15.58 13.67 1.36
CA GLN A 55 -14.39 13.11 0.74
C GLN A 55 -14.72 11.93 -0.17
N ILE A 56 -15.63 11.05 0.26
CA ILE A 56 -16.10 9.93 -0.55
C ILE A 56 -16.78 10.44 -1.82
N MET A 57 -17.66 11.42 -1.71
CA MET A 57 -18.32 12.08 -2.86
C MET A 57 -17.32 12.74 -3.81
N ALA A 58 -16.21 13.24 -3.30
CA ALA A 58 -15.14 13.84 -4.11
C ALA A 58 -14.23 12.85 -4.83
N GLY A 59 -14.43 11.55 -4.62
CA GLY A 59 -13.69 10.48 -5.32
C GLY A 59 -12.75 9.65 -4.46
N ALA A 60 -12.77 9.79 -3.13
CA ALA A 60 -12.01 8.89 -2.27
C ALA A 60 -12.55 7.46 -2.39
N CYS A 61 -11.67 6.50 -2.66
CA CYS A 61 -12.00 5.06 -2.74
C CYS A 61 -11.72 4.32 -1.43
N ALA A 62 -11.13 4.98 -0.45
CA ALA A 62 -10.82 4.46 0.88
C ALA A 62 -10.70 5.61 1.86
N LEU A 63 -10.73 5.31 3.15
CA LEU A 63 -10.43 6.28 4.22
C LEU A 63 -9.22 5.79 5.03
N LYS A 64 -8.33 6.70 5.40
CA LYS A 64 -7.13 6.40 6.18
C LYS A 64 -7.19 7.07 7.54
N LEU A 65 -7.08 6.26 8.58
CA LEU A 65 -6.86 6.69 9.97
C LEU A 65 -5.36 6.77 10.26
N HIS A 66 -4.94 7.86 10.90
CA HIS A 66 -3.55 8.08 11.28
C HIS A 66 -3.44 8.82 12.61
N GLU A 67 -2.47 8.47 13.44
CA GLU A 67 -2.26 9.08 14.77
C GLU A 67 -2.07 10.60 14.72
N ASP A 68 -1.33 11.11 13.74
CA ASP A 68 -1.08 12.55 13.55
C ASP A 68 -2.36 13.40 13.48
N TRP A 69 -3.49 12.75 13.24
CA TRP A 69 -4.80 13.38 13.16
C TRP A 69 -5.68 13.14 14.40
N GLY A 70 -5.17 12.45 15.41
CA GLY A 70 -5.94 12.06 16.59
C GLY A 70 -6.87 10.87 16.33
N THR A 71 -6.32 9.66 16.32
CA THR A 71 -7.09 8.42 16.08
C THR A 71 -7.65 7.87 17.39
N THR A 72 -8.63 8.55 17.94
CA THR A 72 -9.37 8.13 19.14
C THR A 72 -10.34 6.98 18.81
N PRO A 73 -10.81 6.23 19.82
CA PRO A 73 -11.87 5.23 19.64
C PRO A 73 -13.12 5.77 18.92
N GLY A 74 -13.50 7.02 19.20
CA GLY A 74 -14.62 7.69 18.54
C GLY A 74 -14.34 7.98 17.07
N ALA A 75 -13.11 8.39 16.71
CA ALA A 75 -12.72 8.60 15.32
C ALA A 75 -12.72 7.29 14.52
N ILE A 76 -12.23 6.20 15.14
CA ILE A 76 -12.26 4.85 14.53
C ILE A 76 -13.70 4.43 14.26
N ASP A 77 -14.57 4.54 15.26
CA ASP A 77 -15.98 4.15 15.15
C ASP A 77 -16.72 4.96 14.09
N ASN A 78 -16.56 6.28 14.07
CA ASN A 78 -17.15 7.15 13.08
C ASN A 78 -16.68 6.82 11.65
N CYS A 79 -15.36 6.61 11.47
CA CYS A 79 -14.79 6.27 10.17
C CYS A 79 -15.33 4.94 9.64
N LEU A 80 -15.31 3.89 10.46
CA LEU A 80 -15.81 2.56 10.08
C LEU A 80 -17.31 2.59 9.80
N SER A 81 -18.11 3.31 10.59
CA SER A 81 -19.56 3.42 10.39
C SER A 81 -19.93 4.07 9.06
N ILE A 82 -19.16 5.07 8.64
CA ILE A 82 -19.35 5.71 7.33
C ILE A 82 -18.84 4.80 6.20
N ALA A 83 -17.73 4.13 6.40
CA ALA A 83 -17.16 3.21 5.43
C ALA A 83 -18.10 2.02 5.16
N ASP A 84 -18.68 1.42 6.19
CA ASP A 84 -19.69 0.36 6.08
C ASP A 84 -20.91 0.83 5.29
N LYS A 85 -21.34 2.07 5.50
CA LYS A 85 -22.50 2.64 4.79
C LYS A 85 -22.27 2.83 3.30
N PHE A 86 -21.05 3.15 2.88
CA PHE A 86 -20.71 3.47 1.49
C PHE A 86 -19.82 2.42 0.82
N ASP A 87 -19.66 1.27 1.45
CA ASP A 87 -18.92 0.10 0.95
C ASP A 87 -17.50 0.46 0.46
N ILE A 88 -16.74 1.13 1.31
CA ILE A 88 -15.32 1.45 1.06
C ILE A 88 -14.44 0.94 2.18
N GLN A 89 -13.16 0.70 1.88
CA GLN A 89 -12.22 0.19 2.86
C GLN A 89 -11.69 1.29 3.78
N VAL A 90 -11.51 0.95 5.05
CA VAL A 90 -10.74 1.75 6.00
C VAL A 90 -9.35 1.16 6.15
N MET A 91 -8.34 2.03 6.09
CA MET A 91 -6.95 1.72 6.39
C MET A 91 -6.55 2.39 7.69
N ILE A 92 -5.76 1.73 8.52
CA ILE A 92 -5.29 2.29 9.77
C ILE A 92 -3.78 2.21 9.88
N HIS A 93 -3.17 3.34 10.22
CA HIS A 93 -1.82 3.38 10.77
C HIS A 93 -1.87 2.82 12.19
N THR A 94 -1.11 1.77 12.47
CA THR A 94 -1.28 0.96 13.68
C THR A 94 -0.75 1.58 14.97
N ASP A 95 -0.25 2.79 14.91
CA ASP A 95 0.20 3.57 16.07
C ASP A 95 -0.90 4.47 16.65
N THR A 96 -2.09 3.96 16.75
CA THR A 96 -3.25 4.82 16.90
C THR A 96 -3.59 5.23 18.33
N LEU A 97 -2.93 4.67 19.34
CA LEU A 97 -3.38 4.86 20.71
C LEU A 97 -2.28 5.14 21.72
N ASN A 98 -1.15 5.70 21.30
CA ASN A 98 -0.17 6.22 22.25
C ASN A 98 -0.81 7.20 23.26
N GLU A 99 -1.83 7.91 22.82
CA GLU A 99 -2.48 8.94 23.61
C GLU A 99 -3.63 8.40 24.46
N SER A 100 -4.16 7.20 24.16
CA SER A 100 -5.42 6.78 24.78
C SER A 100 -5.51 5.30 25.18
N GLY A 101 -4.45 4.52 25.13
CA GLY A 101 -4.51 3.16 25.65
C GLY A 101 -3.63 2.12 24.98
N PHE A 102 -4.12 0.89 24.96
CA PHE A 102 -3.43 -0.31 24.49
C PHE A 102 -4.07 -0.84 23.19
N VAL A 103 -3.43 -1.80 22.56
CA VAL A 103 -3.93 -2.44 21.33
C VAL A 103 -5.36 -2.99 21.51
N GLU A 104 -5.69 -3.46 22.70
CA GLU A 104 -7.02 -3.96 23.05
C GLU A 104 -8.10 -2.86 22.98
N ASN A 105 -7.74 -1.61 23.23
CA ASN A 105 -8.65 -0.48 23.09
C ASN A 105 -8.94 -0.19 21.59
N THR A 106 -7.93 -0.31 20.74
CA THR A 106 -8.08 -0.23 19.28
C THR A 106 -8.97 -1.36 18.76
N LEU A 107 -8.71 -2.59 19.18
CA LEU A 107 -9.53 -3.76 18.80
C LEU A 107 -10.99 -3.59 19.22
N LYS A 108 -11.22 -3.07 20.44
CA LYS A 108 -12.56 -2.77 20.92
C LYS A 108 -13.26 -1.70 20.08
N ALA A 109 -12.54 -0.65 19.67
CA ALA A 109 -13.08 0.41 18.83
C ALA A 109 -13.41 -0.07 17.41
N ILE A 110 -12.58 -0.95 16.84
CA ILE A 110 -12.84 -1.61 15.56
C ILE A 110 -14.11 -2.46 15.64
N ASN A 111 -14.35 -3.09 16.77
CA ASN A 111 -15.58 -3.84 17.05
C ASN A 111 -15.93 -4.88 15.99
N LYS A 112 -14.97 -5.73 15.64
CA LYS A 112 -15.10 -6.81 14.65
C LYS A 112 -15.46 -6.37 13.22
N ARG A 113 -15.42 -5.08 12.91
CA ARG A 113 -15.54 -4.59 11.52
C ARG A 113 -14.25 -4.85 10.76
N ILE A 114 -14.34 -4.99 9.44
CA ILE A 114 -13.17 -5.25 8.59
C ILE A 114 -12.34 -3.98 8.46
N ILE A 115 -11.02 -4.12 8.67
CA ILE A 115 -10.07 -3.01 8.53
C ILE A 115 -8.73 -3.50 8.00
N HIS A 116 -8.06 -2.68 7.18
CA HIS A 116 -6.72 -2.92 6.69
C HIS A 116 -5.70 -2.23 7.60
N ALA A 117 -4.88 -2.99 8.31
CA ALA A 117 -3.84 -2.48 9.20
C ALA A 117 -2.49 -2.43 8.51
N PHE A 118 -1.86 -1.24 8.45
CA PHE A 118 -0.53 -1.04 7.89
C PHE A 118 0.57 -1.34 8.92
N HIS A 119 1.79 -1.68 8.42
CA HIS A 119 3.01 -1.95 9.20
C HIS A 119 2.71 -2.63 10.55
N THR A 120 1.95 -3.70 10.48
CA THR A 120 1.41 -4.43 11.64
C THR A 120 2.50 -5.10 12.49
N GLU A 121 3.75 -5.13 12.04
CA GLU A 121 4.91 -5.53 12.84
C GLU A 121 5.31 -4.46 13.88
N GLY A 122 4.78 -3.25 13.76
CA GLY A 122 5.01 -2.16 14.70
C GLY A 122 6.11 -1.17 14.32
N ALA A 123 6.82 -1.37 13.20
CA ALA A 123 7.90 -0.44 12.79
C ALA A 123 7.39 0.96 12.45
N GLY A 124 6.15 1.07 11.96
CA GLY A 124 5.53 2.36 11.65
C GLY A 124 5.09 3.14 12.87
N GLY A 125 4.95 2.53 14.04
CA GLY A 125 4.41 3.25 15.15
C GLY A 125 4.24 2.51 16.46
N GLY A 126 3.39 3.04 17.33
CA GLY A 126 3.16 2.59 18.69
C GLY A 126 2.52 1.21 18.82
N HIS A 127 2.25 0.85 20.05
CA HIS A 127 1.86 -0.50 20.45
C HIS A 127 2.87 -1.60 20.09
N ALA A 128 4.06 -1.25 19.58
CA ALA A 128 5.12 -2.23 19.40
C ALA A 128 5.62 -2.75 20.78
N PRO A 129 5.81 -4.07 20.97
CA PRO A 129 5.61 -5.13 19.98
C PRO A 129 4.18 -5.65 19.87
N ASP A 130 3.25 -5.21 20.71
CA ASP A 130 1.94 -5.83 20.93
C ASP A 130 1.02 -5.76 19.73
N ILE A 131 1.19 -4.78 18.85
CA ILE A 131 0.37 -4.61 17.65
C ILE A 131 0.38 -5.86 16.75
N ILE A 132 1.43 -6.66 16.76
CA ILE A 132 1.51 -7.90 15.96
C ILE A 132 0.40 -8.90 16.31
N LYS A 133 -0.22 -8.79 17.49
CA LYS A 133 -1.36 -9.62 17.89
C LYS A 133 -2.53 -9.53 16.92
N VAL A 134 -2.72 -8.40 16.25
CA VAL A 134 -3.83 -8.22 15.31
C VAL A 134 -3.76 -9.15 14.10
N CYS A 135 -2.60 -9.76 13.82
CA CYS A 135 -2.48 -10.81 12.81
C CYS A 135 -3.32 -12.06 13.14
N GLY A 136 -3.74 -12.23 14.40
CA GLY A 136 -4.63 -13.30 14.85
C GLY A 136 -6.12 -12.96 14.81
N GLU A 137 -6.48 -11.73 14.47
CA GLU A 137 -7.88 -11.28 14.40
C GLU A 137 -8.48 -11.50 13.01
N GLU A 138 -9.60 -12.20 12.94
CA GLU A 138 -10.23 -12.60 11.66
C GLU A 138 -10.72 -11.42 10.80
N ASN A 139 -11.00 -10.29 11.42
CA ASN A 139 -11.52 -9.09 10.78
C ASN A 139 -10.45 -8.05 10.44
N ILE A 140 -9.19 -8.29 10.78
CA ILE A 140 -8.09 -7.38 10.49
C ILE A 140 -7.23 -7.97 9.37
N ILE A 141 -7.00 -7.16 8.34
CA ILE A 141 -6.16 -7.53 7.21
C ILE A 141 -4.78 -6.90 7.44
N PRO A 142 -3.79 -7.69 7.89
CA PRO A 142 -2.49 -7.14 8.22
C PRO A 142 -1.63 -6.96 6.97
N SER A 143 -0.92 -5.84 6.92
CA SER A 143 0.12 -5.60 5.92
C SER A 143 1.43 -5.15 6.57
N SER A 144 2.52 -5.44 5.92
CA SER A 144 3.83 -4.91 6.27
C SER A 144 4.35 -3.95 5.21
N THR A 145 5.35 -3.17 5.58
CA THR A 145 6.05 -2.27 4.67
C THR A 145 7.34 -2.89 4.16
N ASN A 146 7.74 -2.55 2.94
CA ASN A 146 8.88 -3.19 2.31
C ASN A 146 10.25 -2.93 2.98
N PRO A 147 10.54 -1.81 3.66
CA PRO A 147 11.85 -1.61 4.25
C PRO A 147 12.23 -2.63 5.32
N THR A 148 11.26 -3.20 6.04
CA THR A 148 11.52 -4.25 7.03
C THR A 148 11.79 -5.62 6.41
N ARG A 149 11.64 -5.74 5.09
CA ARG A 149 11.68 -7.02 4.35
C ARG A 149 12.91 -7.18 3.45
N PRO A 150 13.56 -8.34 3.47
CA PRO A 150 13.61 -9.31 4.59
C PRO A 150 14.44 -8.78 5.75
N TYR A 151 14.25 -9.32 6.95
CA TYR A 151 15.11 -9.02 8.08
C TYR A 151 16.55 -9.49 7.81
N THR A 152 17.51 -8.59 7.91
CA THR A 152 18.95 -8.80 7.67
C THR A 152 19.76 -8.16 8.81
N VAL A 153 21.07 -8.31 8.77
CA VAL A 153 21.97 -7.71 9.78
C VAL A 153 21.88 -6.18 9.87
N ASN A 154 21.51 -5.51 8.79
CA ASN A 154 21.45 -4.04 8.72
C ASN A 154 20.03 -3.48 8.93
N THR A 155 19.01 -4.32 8.99
CA THR A 155 17.60 -3.87 8.99
C THR A 155 17.28 -2.94 10.15
N ILE A 156 17.79 -3.22 11.33
CA ILE A 156 17.51 -2.41 12.53
C ILE A 156 18.12 -1.02 12.40
N GLU A 157 19.39 -0.94 12.02
CA GLU A 157 20.09 0.33 11.87
C GLU A 157 19.48 1.20 10.77
N GLU A 158 19.22 0.60 9.60
CA GLU A 158 18.55 1.29 8.49
C GLU A 158 17.17 1.81 8.90
N HIS A 159 16.43 1.02 9.65
CA HIS A 159 15.07 1.40 10.06
C HIS A 159 15.07 2.48 11.15
N LEU A 160 15.98 2.40 12.12
CA LEU A 160 16.18 3.46 13.09
C LEU A 160 16.54 4.78 12.39
N ASP A 161 17.48 4.75 11.44
CA ASP A 161 17.84 5.93 10.67
C ASP A 161 16.67 6.50 9.87
N MET A 162 15.90 5.64 9.21
CA MET A 162 14.71 6.07 8.47
C MET A 162 13.66 6.69 9.39
N LEU A 163 13.39 6.09 10.54
CA LEU A 163 12.43 6.61 11.50
C LEU A 163 12.87 7.96 12.05
N MET A 164 14.15 8.09 12.42
CA MET A 164 14.72 9.36 12.87
C MET A 164 14.51 10.47 11.84
N VAL A 165 14.80 10.18 10.57
CA VAL A 165 14.66 11.16 9.48
C VAL A 165 13.18 11.51 9.23
N CYS A 166 12.30 10.51 9.16
CA CYS A 166 10.88 10.73 8.85
C CYS A 166 10.13 11.49 9.94
N HIS A 167 10.56 11.32 11.20
CA HIS A 167 9.95 12.01 12.35
C HIS A 167 10.72 13.27 12.77
N HIS A 168 11.70 13.71 11.99
CA HIS A 168 12.52 14.89 12.31
C HIS A 168 13.20 14.83 13.68
N LEU A 169 13.62 13.64 14.10
CA LEU A 169 14.29 13.39 15.37
C LEU A 169 15.80 13.68 15.28
N ASP A 170 16.39 14.00 16.43
CA ASP A 170 17.81 14.33 16.54
C ASP A 170 18.55 13.23 17.32
N LYS A 171 19.59 12.63 16.73
CA LYS A 171 20.42 11.59 17.36
C LYS A 171 21.20 12.10 18.58
N SER A 172 21.36 13.41 18.73
CA SER A 172 22.00 14.01 19.90
C SER A 172 21.07 14.13 21.11
N ILE A 173 19.77 13.90 20.94
CA ILE A 173 18.74 13.96 21.97
C ILE A 173 18.39 12.52 22.42
N PRO A 174 18.75 12.14 23.67
CA PRO A 174 18.49 10.77 24.16
C PRO A 174 17.03 10.34 24.11
N GLU A 175 16.10 11.26 24.34
CA GLU A 175 14.67 11.00 24.30
C GLU A 175 14.19 10.65 22.87
N ASP A 176 14.72 11.31 21.86
CA ASP A 176 14.43 11.02 20.46
C ASP A 176 14.95 9.64 20.07
N VAL A 177 16.14 9.30 20.49
CA VAL A 177 16.72 7.96 20.28
C VAL A 177 15.87 6.89 20.97
N ALA A 178 15.51 7.10 22.25
CA ALA A 178 14.66 6.17 23.00
C ALA A 178 13.29 5.98 22.36
N PHE A 179 12.71 7.04 21.82
CA PHE A 179 11.46 6.97 21.06
C PHE A 179 11.61 6.08 19.81
N ALA A 180 12.65 6.30 19.01
CA ALA A 180 12.92 5.49 17.82
C ALA A 180 13.12 4.01 18.18
N GLU A 181 13.95 3.71 19.19
CA GLU A 181 14.22 2.36 19.67
C GLU A 181 12.99 1.66 20.26
N SER A 182 12.04 2.43 20.81
CA SER A 182 10.78 1.87 21.32
C SER A 182 9.92 1.28 20.21
N ARG A 183 10.03 1.79 18.98
CA ARG A 183 9.25 1.40 17.81
C ARG A 183 9.93 0.35 16.96
N ILE A 184 11.23 0.47 16.75
CA ILE A 184 12.00 -0.46 15.90
C ILE A 184 12.51 -1.61 16.75
N ARG A 185 11.87 -2.79 16.60
CA ARG A 185 12.16 -3.97 17.40
C ARG A 185 12.52 -5.16 16.53
N LYS A 186 13.73 -5.69 16.74
CA LYS A 186 14.26 -6.81 15.98
C LYS A 186 13.38 -8.07 16.07
N GLU A 187 12.76 -8.29 17.22
CA GLU A 187 11.95 -9.48 17.50
C GLU A 187 10.71 -9.51 16.60
N THR A 188 9.98 -8.42 16.48
CA THR A 188 8.77 -8.33 15.66
C THR A 188 9.10 -8.29 14.18
N ILE A 189 10.16 -7.56 13.78
CA ILE A 189 10.61 -7.48 12.39
C ILE A 189 11.15 -8.83 11.90
N ALA A 190 11.86 -9.58 12.75
CA ALA A 190 12.33 -10.92 12.40
C ALA A 190 11.17 -11.94 12.32
N ALA A 191 10.21 -11.85 13.24
CA ALA A 191 9.02 -12.70 13.23
C ALA A 191 8.14 -12.46 12.01
N GLU A 192 8.12 -11.26 11.49
CA GLU A 192 7.34 -10.85 10.32
C GLU A 192 7.66 -11.69 9.08
N ASP A 193 8.93 -12.02 8.80
CA ASP A 193 9.30 -12.89 7.69
C ASP A 193 8.62 -14.27 7.80
N VAL A 194 8.62 -14.83 9.01
CA VAL A 194 7.99 -16.12 9.30
C VAL A 194 6.48 -16.04 9.14
N LEU A 195 5.86 -14.98 9.65
CA LEU A 195 4.41 -14.73 9.54
C LEU A 195 3.98 -14.53 8.08
N HIS A 196 4.82 -13.88 7.25
CA HIS A 196 4.58 -13.83 5.82
C HIS A 196 4.58 -15.20 5.16
N ASP A 197 5.54 -16.04 5.53
CA ASP A 197 5.66 -17.38 4.97
C ASP A 197 4.56 -18.33 5.45
N MET A 198 4.03 -18.11 6.65
CA MET A 198 2.85 -18.78 7.18
C MET A 198 1.53 -18.29 6.56
N GLY A 199 1.53 -17.11 5.93
CA GLY A 199 0.32 -16.50 5.36
C GLY A 199 -0.46 -15.61 6.34
N ALA A 200 0.05 -15.36 7.54
CA ALA A 200 -0.59 -14.48 8.52
C ALA A 200 -0.59 -13.01 8.06
N PHE A 201 0.49 -12.55 7.42
CA PHE A 201 0.49 -11.26 6.73
C PHE A 201 -0.04 -11.40 5.31
N SER A 202 -1.08 -10.66 5.01
CA SER A 202 -1.80 -10.74 3.73
C SER A 202 -1.14 -9.94 2.62
N ILE A 203 -0.51 -8.80 2.93
CA ILE A 203 -0.05 -7.80 1.97
C ILE A 203 1.36 -7.32 2.31
N ILE A 204 2.16 -7.03 1.27
CA ILE A 204 3.36 -6.20 1.39
C ILE A 204 3.08 -4.88 0.65
N ALA A 205 3.07 -3.80 1.42
CA ALA A 205 2.85 -2.44 0.95
C ALA A 205 4.17 -1.66 0.82
N SER A 206 4.12 -0.47 0.26
CA SER A 206 5.33 0.35 0.10
C SER A 206 5.57 1.34 1.23
N ASP A 207 4.52 1.95 1.75
CA ASP A 207 4.61 3.12 2.63
C ASP A 207 5.54 4.23 2.07
N SER A 208 5.47 4.44 0.76
CA SER A 208 6.48 5.18 -0.01
C SER A 208 6.58 6.67 0.32
N GLN A 209 5.55 7.23 0.95
CA GLN A 209 5.51 8.64 1.32
C GLN A 209 5.99 8.89 2.76
N ALA A 210 6.21 7.83 3.52
CA ALA A 210 6.79 7.86 4.86
C ALA A 210 8.12 7.12 4.88
N MET A 211 8.12 5.84 5.27
CA MET A 211 9.36 5.08 5.50
C MET A 211 9.67 4.06 4.39
N GLY A 212 8.90 4.04 3.29
CA GLY A 212 8.99 2.98 2.29
C GLY A 212 9.45 3.43 0.90
N ARG A 213 9.56 2.43 0.01
CA ARG A 213 10.02 2.62 -1.37
C ARG A 213 9.14 1.83 -2.33
N VAL A 214 8.32 2.52 -3.12
CA VAL A 214 7.37 1.89 -4.04
C VAL A 214 8.04 0.93 -5.03
N GLY A 215 9.21 1.29 -5.54
CA GLY A 215 9.97 0.47 -6.51
C GLY A 215 10.54 -0.83 -5.95
N GLU A 216 10.56 -1.00 -4.63
CA GLU A 216 11.16 -2.18 -4.00
C GLU A 216 10.13 -3.22 -3.52
N VAL A 217 8.82 -2.97 -3.64
CA VAL A 217 7.78 -3.88 -3.13
C VAL A 217 7.97 -5.30 -3.69
N ILE A 218 8.08 -5.43 -5.00
CA ILE A 218 8.17 -6.73 -5.66
C ILE A 218 9.48 -7.43 -5.32
N ILE A 219 10.61 -6.76 -5.46
CA ILE A 219 11.91 -7.38 -5.21
C ILE A 219 12.07 -7.81 -3.74
N ARG A 220 11.63 -6.99 -2.79
CA ARG A 220 11.68 -7.33 -1.36
C ARG A 220 10.74 -8.48 -1.00
N THR A 221 9.61 -8.58 -1.65
CA THR A 221 8.71 -9.74 -1.51
C THR A 221 9.41 -11.03 -1.91
N TRP A 222 10.11 -11.05 -3.03
CA TRP A 222 10.81 -12.25 -3.51
C TRP A 222 12.08 -12.55 -2.73
N GLN A 223 12.79 -11.55 -2.25
CA GLN A 223 13.90 -11.74 -1.32
C GLN A 223 13.43 -12.39 -0.01
N THR A 224 12.26 -11.96 0.50
CA THR A 224 11.66 -12.58 1.69
C THR A 224 11.26 -14.03 1.42
N ALA A 225 10.63 -14.31 0.28
CA ALA A 225 10.28 -15.69 -0.12
C ALA A 225 11.51 -16.59 -0.22
N HIS A 226 12.58 -16.10 -0.85
CA HIS A 226 13.83 -16.82 -0.96
C HIS A 226 14.46 -17.11 0.41
N LYS A 227 14.58 -16.10 1.26
CA LYS A 227 15.08 -16.26 2.63
C LYS A 227 14.28 -17.31 3.40
N MET A 228 12.96 -17.26 3.30
CA MET A 228 12.09 -18.23 3.98
C MET A 228 12.26 -19.65 3.41
N LYS A 229 12.44 -19.79 2.10
CA LYS A 229 12.78 -21.09 1.50
C LYS A 229 14.07 -21.66 2.05
N VAL A 230 15.13 -20.85 2.15
CA VAL A 230 16.44 -21.26 2.68
C VAL A 230 16.36 -21.63 4.15
N GLN A 231 15.65 -20.83 4.96
CA GLN A 231 15.63 -21.00 6.42
C GLN A 231 14.61 -22.05 6.90
N ARG A 232 13.46 -22.16 6.22
CA ARG A 232 12.36 -23.02 6.66
C ARG A 232 12.11 -24.23 5.76
N GLY A 233 12.78 -24.29 4.62
CA GLY A 233 12.62 -25.37 3.67
C GLY A 233 11.27 -25.36 2.95
N LYS A 234 10.75 -26.52 2.64
CA LYS A 234 9.49 -26.74 1.92
C LYS A 234 8.29 -26.42 2.81
N LEU A 235 7.28 -25.75 2.25
CA LEU A 235 6.00 -25.56 2.95
C LEU A 235 5.23 -26.90 3.04
N PRO A 236 4.44 -27.11 4.11
CA PRO A 236 3.63 -28.33 4.26
C PRO A 236 2.63 -28.54 3.11
N GLU A 237 2.16 -27.46 2.51
CA GLU A 237 1.17 -27.48 1.43
C GLU A 237 1.78 -27.77 0.04
N GLU A 238 3.10 -27.77 -0.08
CA GLU A 238 3.77 -28.05 -1.36
C GLU A 238 3.65 -29.51 -1.77
N GLN A 239 3.32 -29.73 -3.03
CA GLN A 239 3.25 -31.06 -3.65
C GLN A 239 4.46 -31.28 -4.58
N GLY A 240 5.12 -32.44 -4.46
CA GLY A 240 6.31 -32.72 -5.27
C GLY A 240 7.52 -31.86 -4.89
N ASP A 241 8.44 -31.62 -5.81
CA ASP A 241 9.70 -30.92 -5.60
C ASP A 241 9.68 -29.48 -6.14
N ASN A 242 8.52 -28.82 -6.04
CA ASN A 242 8.34 -27.45 -6.49
C ASN A 242 7.99 -26.51 -5.31
N ASP A 243 7.95 -25.21 -5.58
CA ASP A 243 7.57 -24.15 -4.62
C ASP A 243 6.32 -23.41 -5.08
N ASN A 244 5.46 -24.04 -5.87
CA ASN A 244 4.30 -23.38 -6.49
C ASN A 244 3.33 -22.79 -5.47
N PHE A 245 3.17 -23.42 -4.32
CA PHE A 245 2.29 -22.89 -3.27
C PHE A 245 2.89 -21.63 -2.66
N ARG A 246 4.20 -21.65 -2.32
CA ARG A 246 4.90 -20.45 -1.83
C ARG A 246 4.85 -19.32 -2.87
N VAL A 247 5.10 -19.61 -4.14
CA VAL A 247 5.04 -18.63 -5.23
C VAL A 247 3.65 -17.99 -5.28
N LYS A 248 2.57 -18.76 -5.25
CA LYS A 248 1.19 -18.24 -5.24
C LYS A 248 0.94 -17.36 -4.00
N ARG A 249 1.39 -17.80 -2.82
CA ARG A 249 1.25 -17.05 -1.57
C ARG A 249 1.93 -15.68 -1.64
N TYR A 250 3.13 -15.62 -2.17
CA TYR A 250 3.90 -14.37 -2.22
C TYR A 250 3.45 -13.43 -3.35
N ILE A 251 3.12 -13.94 -4.52
CA ILE A 251 2.58 -13.10 -5.60
C ILE A 251 1.22 -12.48 -5.22
N ALA A 252 0.41 -13.20 -4.47
CA ALA A 252 -0.87 -12.71 -3.99
C ALA A 252 -0.75 -11.45 -3.11
N LYS A 253 0.37 -11.28 -2.40
CA LYS A 253 0.58 -10.18 -1.43
C LYS A 253 0.63 -8.79 -2.07
N TYR A 254 0.93 -8.68 -3.35
CA TYR A 254 0.96 -7.40 -4.07
C TYR A 254 0.04 -7.40 -5.31
N THR A 255 -0.77 -8.45 -5.49
CA THR A 255 -1.72 -8.56 -6.60
C THR A 255 -3.15 -8.74 -6.09
N ILE A 256 -3.61 -9.98 -5.93
CA ILE A 256 -5.01 -10.26 -5.62
C ILE A 256 -5.41 -9.88 -4.19
N ASN A 257 -4.53 -10.05 -3.19
CA ASN A 257 -4.89 -9.74 -1.81
C ASN A 257 -5.21 -8.25 -1.62
N PRO A 258 -4.38 -7.28 -2.04
CA PRO A 258 -4.75 -5.87 -1.98
C PRO A 258 -5.97 -5.54 -2.83
N ALA A 259 -6.19 -6.22 -3.96
CA ALA A 259 -7.39 -6.01 -4.78
C ALA A 259 -8.68 -6.46 -4.06
N ILE A 260 -8.64 -7.58 -3.35
CA ILE A 260 -9.76 -8.05 -2.51
C ILE A 260 -9.97 -7.07 -1.35
N THR A 261 -8.90 -6.70 -0.66
CA THR A 261 -8.92 -5.79 0.49
C THR A 261 -9.63 -4.48 0.17
N HIS A 262 -9.44 -3.95 -1.02
CA HIS A 262 -10.03 -2.67 -1.45
C HIS A 262 -11.27 -2.82 -2.35
N GLY A 263 -11.87 -4.01 -2.43
CA GLY A 263 -13.11 -4.24 -3.15
C GLY A 263 -13.00 -4.14 -4.69
N ILE A 264 -11.79 -4.12 -5.25
CA ILE A 264 -11.55 -3.93 -6.69
C ILE A 264 -11.13 -5.21 -7.42
N SER A 265 -11.22 -6.35 -6.76
CA SER A 265 -10.81 -7.66 -7.32
C SER A 265 -11.64 -8.11 -8.52
N LYS A 266 -12.82 -7.53 -8.73
CA LYS A 266 -13.61 -7.75 -9.96
C LYS A 266 -12.91 -7.24 -11.23
N TYR A 267 -12.02 -6.27 -11.08
CA TYR A 267 -11.40 -5.55 -12.20
C TYR A 267 -9.92 -5.88 -12.39
N ILE A 268 -9.19 -6.12 -11.30
CA ILE A 268 -7.74 -6.33 -11.29
C ILE A 268 -7.30 -7.40 -10.27
N GLY A 269 -6.01 -7.68 -10.22
CA GLY A 269 -5.36 -8.51 -9.19
C GLY A 269 -5.12 -9.95 -9.61
N SER A 270 -5.71 -10.42 -10.68
CA SER A 270 -5.48 -11.77 -11.24
C SER A 270 -5.66 -11.79 -12.77
N VAL A 271 -5.06 -12.77 -13.41
CA VAL A 271 -5.20 -12.99 -14.86
C VAL A 271 -6.41 -13.89 -15.08
N GLU A 272 -7.55 -13.25 -15.34
CA GLU A 272 -8.84 -13.90 -15.55
C GLU A 272 -9.63 -13.19 -16.64
N GLU A 273 -10.52 -13.94 -17.31
CA GLU A 273 -11.45 -13.35 -18.28
C GLU A 273 -12.30 -12.24 -17.65
N LYS A 274 -12.56 -11.18 -18.42
CA LYS A 274 -13.33 -9.98 -18.02
C LYS A 274 -12.63 -9.05 -17.02
N LYS A 275 -11.44 -9.37 -16.57
CA LYS A 275 -10.59 -8.40 -15.84
C LYS A 275 -9.78 -7.55 -16.82
N ARG A 276 -9.25 -6.45 -16.30
CA ARG A 276 -8.42 -5.54 -17.10
C ARG A 276 -7.17 -6.26 -17.61
N GLY A 277 -6.73 -5.91 -18.79
CA GLY A 277 -5.49 -6.39 -19.39
C GLY A 277 -4.24 -5.75 -18.79
N ASP A 278 -4.13 -5.78 -17.45
CA ASP A 278 -2.98 -5.30 -16.70
C ASP A 278 -2.06 -6.49 -16.44
N LEU A 279 -0.99 -6.57 -17.23
CA LEU A 279 -0.13 -7.74 -17.28
C LEU A 279 1.33 -7.33 -17.15
N VAL A 280 2.13 -8.19 -16.54
CA VAL A 280 3.58 -8.05 -16.49
C VAL A 280 4.21 -9.30 -17.07
N LEU A 281 5.05 -9.11 -18.10
CA LEU A 281 5.82 -10.18 -18.71
C LEU A 281 7.22 -10.21 -18.08
N TRP A 282 7.65 -11.39 -17.69
CA TRP A 282 8.93 -11.61 -17.06
C TRP A 282 9.76 -12.64 -17.84
N ASP A 283 11.05 -12.37 -18.01
CA ASP A 283 12.01 -13.43 -18.18
C ASP A 283 12.12 -14.18 -16.82
N PRO A 284 11.96 -15.51 -16.79
CA PRO A 284 12.08 -16.28 -15.56
C PRO A 284 13.38 -16.05 -14.79
N ALA A 285 14.48 -15.80 -15.50
CA ALA A 285 15.78 -15.52 -14.88
C ALA A 285 15.82 -14.18 -14.12
N PHE A 286 14.93 -13.25 -14.45
CA PHE A 286 14.83 -11.91 -13.85
C PHE A 286 13.50 -11.66 -13.15
N PHE A 287 12.78 -12.74 -12.85
CA PHE A 287 11.48 -12.65 -12.19
C PHE A 287 11.54 -11.88 -10.87
N GLY A 288 10.65 -10.90 -10.73
CA GLY A 288 10.59 -10.03 -9.55
C GLY A 288 11.64 -8.92 -9.50
N VAL A 289 12.56 -8.86 -10.45
CA VAL A 289 13.65 -7.87 -10.50
C VAL A 289 13.48 -6.89 -11.65
N LYS A 290 13.34 -7.42 -12.87
CA LYS A 290 13.27 -6.61 -14.09
C LYS A 290 12.23 -7.18 -15.04
N PRO A 291 11.07 -6.53 -15.21
CA PRO A 291 10.08 -6.97 -16.18
C PRO A 291 10.56 -6.68 -17.63
N GLU A 292 10.22 -7.56 -18.54
CA GLU A 292 10.42 -7.29 -19.98
C GLU A 292 9.39 -6.30 -20.51
N MET A 293 8.14 -6.43 -20.06
CA MET A 293 7.06 -5.57 -20.52
C MET A 293 5.99 -5.44 -19.45
N VAL A 294 5.43 -4.25 -19.32
CA VAL A 294 4.27 -3.94 -18.48
C VAL A 294 3.14 -3.44 -19.38
N LEU A 295 2.00 -4.10 -19.30
CA LEU A 295 0.78 -3.71 -20.00
C LEU A 295 -0.23 -3.17 -18.99
N ILE A 296 -0.87 -2.07 -19.32
CA ILE A 296 -1.98 -1.46 -18.57
C ILE A 296 -3.17 -1.31 -19.49
N GLY A 297 -4.29 -1.95 -19.18
CA GLY A 297 -5.47 -1.95 -20.04
C GLY A 297 -5.20 -2.50 -21.45
N GLY A 298 -4.22 -3.40 -21.60
CA GLY A 298 -3.80 -3.94 -22.88
C GLY A 298 -2.84 -3.06 -23.69
N SER A 299 -2.46 -1.88 -23.17
CA SER A 299 -1.50 -0.97 -23.80
C SER A 299 -0.13 -1.09 -23.12
N ILE A 300 0.96 -0.98 -23.89
CA ILE A 300 2.33 -1.01 -23.35
C ILE A 300 2.57 0.26 -22.54
N ALA A 301 2.77 0.10 -21.23
CA ALA A 301 3.14 1.18 -20.31
C ALA A 301 4.66 1.30 -20.15
N CYS A 302 5.36 0.17 -20.19
CA CYS A 302 6.81 0.08 -20.10
C CYS A 302 7.30 -1.16 -20.84
N ALA A 303 8.38 -1.04 -21.59
CA ALA A 303 9.03 -2.16 -22.28
C ALA A 303 10.53 -1.92 -22.43
N GLN A 304 11.28 -2.98 -22.70
CA GLN A 304 12.69 -2.86 -23.05
C GLN A 304 12.83 -2.33 -24.47
N MET A 305 13.87 -1.54 -24.72
CA MET A 305 14.16 -0.98 -26.03
C MET A 305 15.06 -1.93 -26.83
N GLY A 306 14.43 -2.78 -27.65
CA GLY A 306 15.12 -3.69 -28.57
C GLY A 306 16.01 -4.74 -27.88
N ASP A 307 16.74 -5.47 -28.69
CA ASP A 307 17.70 -6.48 -28.25
C ASP A 307 19.09 -5.86 -27.97
N PRO A 308 19.87 -6.44 -27.05
CA PRO A 308 21.24 -6.02 -26.82
C PRO A 308 22.10 -6.17 -28.08
N ASN A 309 22.93 -5.18 -28.37
CA ASN A 309 23.89 -5.21 -29.48
C ASN A 309 25.17 -4.43 -29.10
N ALA A 310 26.08 -4.28 -30.04
CA ALA A 310 27.34 -3.59 -29.79
C ALA A 310 27.17 -2.14 -29.30
N SER A 311 26.10 -1.46 -29.72
CA SER A 311 25.79 -0.07 -29.32
C SER A 311 24.90 0.00 -28.08
N ILE A 312 24.08 -1.02 -27.82
CA ILE A 312 23.14 -1.12 -26.69
C ILE A 312 23.38 -2.49 -26.03
N PRO A 313 24.40 -2.63 -25.20
CA PRO A 313 24.77 -3.92 -24.58
C PRO A 313 23.72 -4.42 -23.58
N THR A 314 22.93 -3.51 -23.02
CA THR A 314 21.79 -3.80 -22.13
C THR A 314 20.55 -3.09 -22.62
N PRO A 315 19.43 -3.79 -22.86
CA PRO A 315 18.18 -3.14 -23.20
C PRO A 315 17.79 -2.11 -22.17
N GLN A 316 17.35 -0.94 -22.61
CA GLN A 316 16.86 0.12 -21.75
C GLN A 316 15.33 0.06 -21.67
N PRO A 317 14.73 0.32 -20.50
CA PRO A 317 13.28 0.45 -20.41
C PRO A 317 12.81 1.63 -21.27
N VAL A 318 11.74 1.42 -22.03
CA VAL A 318 11.04 2.50 -22.74
C VAL A 318 9.90 2.98 -21.87
N TYR A 319 9.97 4.25 -21.46
CA TYR A 319 8.90 4.92 -20.73
C TYR A 319 8.23 5.91 -21.69
N THR A 320 6.94 5.79 -21.83
CA THR A 320 6.16 6.80 -22.52
C THR A 320 6.08 8.06 -21.65
N ARG A 321 6.22 9.23 -22.27
CA ARG A 321 6.17 10.52 -21.58
C ARG A 321 5.19 11.45 -22.26
N PRO A 322 4.30 12.13 -21.51
CA PRO A 322 3.33 13.05 -22.10
C PRO A 322 3.95 14.14 -22.97
N MET A 323 5.11 14.65 -22.56
CA MET A 323 5.82 15.72 -23.25
C MET A 323 6.23 15.40 -24.69
N PHE A 324 6.31 14.14 -25.05
CA PHE A 324 6.64 13.73 -26.42
C PHE A 324 5.42 13.45 -27.29
N GLY A 325 4.21 13.67 -26.77
CA GLY A 325 2.98 13.44 -27.54
C GLY A 325 2.79 11.98 -27.98
N SER A 326 3.54 11.05 -27.38
CA SER A 326 3.56 9.64 -27.78
C SER A 326 2.34 8.85 -27.36
N PHE A 327 1.52 9.39 -26.47
CA PHE A 327 0.37 8.69 -25.93
C PHE A 327 -0.88 8.80 -26.81
N GLY A 328 -1.08 9.92 -27.50
CA GLY A 328 -2.34 10.18 -28.17
C GLY A 328 -3.52 9.94 -27.24
N LYS A 329 -4.50 9.15 -27.71
CA LYS A 329 -5.66 8.73 -26.90
C LYS A 329 -5.43 7.44 -26.09
N SER A 330 -4.25 6.88 -26.06
CA SER A 330 -3.99 5.59 -25.42
C SER A 330 -4.13 5.67 -23.90
N LEU A 331 -3.75 6.79 -23.26
CA LEU A 331 -3.91 7.00 -21.81
C LEU A 331 -5.36 6.94 -21.39
N GLU A 332 -6.28 7.49 -22.17
CA GLU A 332 -7.71 7.46 -21.89
C GLU A 332 -8.29 6.05 -21.75
N LYS A 333 -7.62 5.07 -22.34
CA LYS A 333 -8.04 3.67 -22.37
C LYS A 333 -7.15 2.76 -21.52
N SER A 334 -5.94 3.19 -21.20
CA SER A 334 -4.95 2.34 -20.54
C SER A 334 -5.01 2.36 -19.02
N SER A 335 -5.44 3.46 -18.41
CA SER A 335 -5.50 3.58 -16.95
C SER A 335 -6.93 3.86 -16.47
N VAL A 336 -7.18 3.57 -15.19
CA VAL A 336 -8.45 3.88 -14.52
C VAL A 336 -8.18 4.47 -13.13
N ILE A 337 -9.13 5.29 -12.69
CA ILE A 337 -9.20 5.76 -11.31
C ILE A 337 -10.27 4.94 -10.60
N PHE A 338 -9.90 4.30 -9.49
CA PHE A 338 -10.84 3.62 -8.61
C PHE A 338 -11.44 4.63 -7.64
N THR A 339 -12.75 4.62 -7.55
CA THR A 339 -13.52 5.51 -6.69
C THR A 339 -14.71 4.78 -6.10
N SER A 340 -15.39 5.39 -5.13
CA SER A 340 -16.63 4.83 -4.57
C SER A 340 -17.82 4.99 -5.51
N GLU A 341 -18.82 4.13 -5.38
CA GLU A 341 -20.07 4.24 -6.13
C GLU A 341 -20.75 5.60 -5.90
N LEU A 342 -20.74 6.09 -4.65
CA LEU A 342 -21.32 7.40 -4.32
C LEU A 342 -20.69 8.56 -5.11
N SER A 343 -19.41 8.47 -5.46
CA SER A 343 -18.72 9.55 -6.17
C SER A 343 -19.01 9.56 -7.67
N LEU A 344 -19.42 8.44 -8.25
CA LEU A 344 -19.68 8.37 -9.69
C LEU A 344 -20.76 9.36 -10.12
N ASP A 345 -21.85 9.46 -9.36
CA ASP A 345 -22.92 10.42 -9.63
C ASP A 345 -22.46 11.87 -9.42
N CYS A 346 -21.58 12.12 -8.45
CA CYS A 346 -21.10 13.46 -8.12
C CYS A 346 -20.02 13.96 -9.07
N LEU A 347 -19.09 13.10 -9.48
CA LEU A 347 -17.97 13.46 -10.37
C LEU A 347 -18.42 13.79 -11.78
N LEU A 348 -19.51 13.17 -12.25
CA LEU A 348 -20.13 13.49 -13.56
C LEU A 348 -20.62 14.93 -13.66
N TYR A 349 -20.95 15.57 -12.52
CA TYR A 349 -21.52 16.92 -12.50
C TYR A 349 -20.56 18.01 -12.04
N THR A 350 -19.48 17.67 -11.34
CA THR A 350 -18.63 18.65 -10.64
C THR A 350 -17.19 18.71 -11.13
N SER A 351 -16.76 17.77 -11.93
CA SER A 351 -15.46 17.83 -12.58
C SER A 351 -15.66 18.20 -14.05
N PRO A 352 -15.43 19.45 -14.44
CA PRO A 352 -15.30 19.74 -15.85
C PRO A 352 -14.10 18.92 -16.35
N SER A 353 -14.39 17.85 -17.04
CA SER A 353 -13.38 17.17 -17.84
C SER A 353 -12.79 18.21 -18.79
N PRO A 354 -11.45 18.31 -18.92
CA PRO A 354 -10.87 19.10 -19.98
C PRO A 354 -11.26 18.60 -21.37
N ARG A 355 -12.14 17.60 -21.44
CA ARG A 355 -12.57 16.86 -22.63
C ARG A 355 -14.00 17.14 -23.07
N ASP A 356 -14.75 17.94 -22.32
CA ASP A 356 -16.10 18.41 -22.69
C ASP A 356 -16.04 19.73 -23.44
#